data_f7497bcbd5a7469e5659cbbc34dca880
#
_entry.id   f7497bcbd5a7469e5659cbbc34dca880
#
_cell.length_a   1.000
_cell.length_b   1.000
_cell.length_c   1.000
_cell.angle_alpha   90.00
_cell.angle_beta   90.00
_cell.angle_gamma   90.00
#
_symmetry.space_group_name_H-M   'P 1'
#
loop_
_entity.id
_entity.type
_entity.pdbx_description
1 polymer ?
#
loop_
_entity_poly.entity_id
_entity_poly.type
_entity_poly.pdbx_seq_one_letter_code
_entity_poly.pdbx_strand_id
1 'polypeptide(L)'
;MRKLLFCLFFLCFPWLWLRAQQRIAFTRLPPFERAVVCVKFFEGFHGKGCYPYVGYGHQLQKGEHFSSNMPEWQADSLLRADLMEQFDRFKCYGKDALLLSLLAYNVGAGRILGYGKQPKSQLLRKIESGDRNYIQEYLSFCHYKGKILRGLVKRRRAEFSLFYIL
;
A
#
# COMPACT_ATOMS: atom_id res chain seq x y z
N MET A 1 -29.63 40.76 16.58
CA MET A 1 -29.44 39.44 15.93
C MET A 1 -28.10 39.32 15.18
N ARG A 2 -26.99 39.85 15.73
CA ARG A 2 -25.66 39.85 15.05
C ARG A 2 -24.56 39.06 15.79
N LYS A 3 -24.88 38.43 16.90
CA LYS A 3 -23.87 37.69 17.74
C LYS A 3 -23.84 36.17 17.58
N LEU A 4 -24.79 35.55 16.84
CA LEU A 4 -24.82 34.08 16.66
C LEU A 4 -24.02 33.57 15.44
N LEU A 5 -23.65 34.42 14.49
CA LEU A 5 -22.88 33.99 13.30
C LEU A 5 -21.38 33.82 13.56
N PHE A 6 -20.85 34.38 14.63
CA PHE A 6 -19.41 34.31 14.94
C PHE A 6 -18.99 33.01 15.63
N CYS A 7 -19.91 32.31 16.29
CA CYS A 7 -19.59 31.04 17.00
C CYS A 7 -19.48 29.84 16.07
N LEU A 8 -20.16 29.82 14.92
CA LEU A 8 -20.12 28.67 14.00
C LEU A 8 -18.81 28.61 13.18
N PHE A 9 -18.11 29.72 13.00
CA PHE A 9 -16.82 29.74 12.28
C PHE A 9 -15.67 29.19 13.11
N PHE A 10 -15.78 29.23 14.45
CA PHE A 10 -14.72 28.75 15.34
C PHE A 10 -14.75 27.23 15.58
N LEU A 11 -15.87 26.56 15.33
CA LEU A 11 -16.00 25.10 15.55
C LEU A 11 -15.47 24.25 14.40
N CYS A 12 -15.38 24.78 13.19
CA CYS A 12 -14.82 24.05 12.04
C CYS A 12 -13.28 24.17 11.91
N PHE A 13 -12.67 25.18 12.52
CA PHE A 13 -11.23 25.46 12.40
C PHE A 13 -10.32 24.39 13.04
N PRO A 14 -10.63 23.83 14.22
CA PRO A 14 -9.78 22.82 14.84
C PRO A 14 -9.71 21.53 14.05
N TRP A 15 -10.79 21.10 13.40
CA TRP A 15 -10.84 19.86 12.61
C TRP A 15 -10.03 19.94 11.32
N LEU A 16 -10.06 21.09 10.65
CA LEU A 16 -9.25 21.34 9.45
C LEU A 16 -7.77 21.44 9.80
N TRP A 17 -7.45 22.06 10.93
CA TRP A 17 -6.08 22.19 11.40
C TRP A 17 -5.49 20.84 11.83
N LEU A 18 -6.26 20.01 12.54
CA LEU A 18 -5.86 18.67 12.94
C LEU A 18 -5.61 17.76 11.74
N ARG A 19 -6.46 17.83 10.71
CA ARG A 19 -6.27 17.08 9.45
C ARG A 19 -5.05 17.57 8.66
N ALA A 20 -4.79 18.87 8.65
CA ALA A 20 -3.61 19.43 8.02
C ALA A 20 -2.33 18.98 8.74
N GLN A 21 -2.34 18.97 10.06
CA GLN A 21 -1.21 18.54 10.88
C GLN A 21 -0.92 17.04 10.72
N GLN A 22 -1.95 16.19 10.61
CA GLN A 22 -1.79 14.77 10.31
C GLN A 22 -1.20 14.53 8.90
N ARG A 23 -1.61 15.31 7.90
CA ARG A 23 -1.03 15.23 6.54
C ARG A 23 0.46 15.62 6.53
N ILE A 24 0.83 16.67 7.23
CA ILE A 24 2.23 17.11 7.35
C ILE A 24 3.06 16.04 8.06
N ALA A 25 2.53 15.41 9.11
CA ALA A 25 3.21 14.32 9.81
C ALA A 25 3.47 13.12 8.90
N PHE A 26 2.48 12.69 8.12
CA PHE A 26 2.63 11.57 7.18
C PHE A 26 3.69 11.84 6.09
N THR A 27 3.71 13.03 5.49
CA THR A 27 4.68 13.37 4.44
C THR A 27 6.11 13.50 4.95
N ARG A 28 6.31 13.74 6.26
CA ARG A 28 7.63 13.78 6.91
C ARG A 28 8.19 12.39 7.23
N LEU A 29 7.36 11.35 7.20
CA LEU A 29 7.85 10.00 7.41
C LEU A 29 8.83 9.58 6.29
N PRO A 30 9.87 8.80 6.62
CA PRO A 30 10.69 8.15 5.60
C PRO A 30 9.84 7.36 4.60
N PRO A 31 10.26 7.21 3.33
CA PRO A 31 9.46 6.54 2.30
C PRO A 31 8.96 5.15 2.71
N PHE A 32 9.82 4.34 3.34
CA PHE A 32 9.45 3.00 3.81
C PHE A 32 8.37 3.04 4.90
N GLU A 33 8.48 3.97 5.86
CA GLU A 33 7.47 4.15 6.91
C GLU A 33 6.11 4.57 6.32
N ARG A 34 6.12 5.45 5.32
CA ARG A 34 4.90 5.78 4.57
C ARG A 34 4.29 4.57 3.88
N ALA A 35 5.12 3.67 3.35
CA ALA A 35 4.66 2.43 2.72
C ALA A 35 4.03 1.48 3.74
N VAL A 36 4.63 1.31 4.92
CA VAL A 36 4.06 0.53 6.04
C VAL A 36 2.67 1.08 6.43
N VAL A 37 2.55 2.40 6.62
CA VAL A 37 1.26 3.04 6.95
C VAL A 37 0.23 2.84 5.83
N CYS A 38 0.66 2.94 4.57
CA CYS A 38 -0.19 2.72 3.41
C CYS A 38 -0.74 1.29 3.37
N VAL A 39 0.12 0.28 3.60
CA VAL A 39 -0.32 -1.12 3.67
C VAL A 39 -1.30 -1.34 4.81
N LYS A 40 -0.99 -0.88 6.02
CA LYS A 40 -1.90 -0.98 7.18
C LYS A 40 -3.28 -0.39 6.89
N PHE A 41 -3.32 0.75 6.22
CA PHE A 41 -4.57 1.43 5.87
C PHE A 41 -5.44 0.61 4.90
N PHE A 42 -4.84 -0.04 3.90
CA PHE A 42 -5.59 -0.76 2.88
C PHE A 42 -5.89 -2.21 3.23
N GLU A 43 -5.00 -2.89 3.94
CA GLU A 43 -5.24 -4.29 4.36
C GLU A 43 -6.13 -4.37 5.60
N GLY A 44 -5.98 -3.43 6.55
CA GLY A 44 -6.59 -3.55 7.87
C GLY A 44 -5.96 -4.66 8.70
N PHE A 45 -6.42 -4.82 9.93
CA PHE A 45 -5.93 -5.86 10.84
C PHE A 45 -6.78 -7.14 10.70
N HIS A 46 -6.15 -8.24 10.35
CA HIS A 46 -6.79 -9.54 10.14
C HIS A 46 -6.90 -10.32 11.46
N GLY A 47 -8.13 -10.55 11.89
CA GLY A 47 -8.43 -11.39 13.06
C GLY A 47 -8.70 -12.87 12.70
N LYS A 48 -9.23 -13.62 13.66
CA LYS A 48 -9.46 -15.08 13.57
C LYS A 48 -10.23 -15.54 12.32
N GLY A 49 -11.15 -14.73 11.83
CA GLY A 49 -11.97 -15.05 10.64
C GLY A 49 -11.26 -14.97 9.30
N CYS A 50 -10.02 -14.49 9.28
CA CYS A 50 -9.24 -14.26 8.05
C CYS A 50 -8.21 -15.39 7.77
N TYR A 51 -8.14 -16.41 8.62
CA TYR A 51 -7.19 -17.52 8.43
C TYR A 51 -7.26 -18.10 7.00
N PRO A 52 -6.14 -18.37 6.32
CA PRO A 52 -4.75 -18.36 6.80
C PRO A 52 -4.02 -17.00 6.75
N TYR A 53 -4.75 -15.90 6.66
CA TYR A 53 -4.16 -14.56 6.70
C TYR A 53 -4.14 -14.03 8.13
N VAL A 54 -3.01 -13.47 8.55
CA VAL A 54 -2.79 -12.94 9.91
C VAL A 54 -2.21 -11.52 9.85
N GLY A 55 -2.35 -10.77 10.94
CA GLY A 55 -1.80 -9.42 11.06
C GLY A 55 -2.30 -8.47 9.97
N TYR A 56 -1.44 -7.93 9.15
CA TYR A 56 -1.77 -7.04 8.05
C TYR A 56 -1.73 -7.74 6.68
N GLY A 57 -2.27 -8.96 6.62
CA GLY A 57 -2.42 -9.70 5.37
C GLY A 57 -1.30 -10.70 5.06
N HIS A 58 -0.45 -11.01 6.04
CA HIS A 58 0.54 -12.09 5.88
C HIS A 58 -0.17 -13.43 5.70
N GLN A 59 0.11 -14.12 4.61
CA GLN A 59 -0.39 -15.47 4.36
C GLN A 59 0.58 -16.49 4.96
N LEU A 60 0.10 -17.25 5.95
CA LEU A 60 0.89 -18.27 6.61
C LEU A 60 1.49 -19.26 5.61
N GLN A 61 2.80 -19.47 5.69
CA GLN A 61 3.54 -20.42 4.91
C GLN A 61 3.68 -21.76 5.66
N LYS A 62 4.04 -22.81 4.93
CA LYS A 62 4.25 -24.14 5.55
C LYS A 62 5.37 -24.06 6.59
N GLY A 63 5.04 -24.43 7.83
CA GLY A 63 5.98 -24.41 8.97
C GLY A 63 5.94 -23.11 9.79
N GLU A 64 5.17 -22.11 9.39
CA GLU A 64 4.95 -20.94 10.22
C GLU A 64 3.82 -21.15 11.24
N HIS A 65 4.04 -20.65 12.45
CA HIS A 65 3.13 -20.82 13.59
C HIS A 65 2.78 -19.46 14.22
N PHE A 66 2.12 -18.58 13.44
CA PHE A 66 1.60 -17.33 13.97
C PHE A 66 0.16 -17.48 14.43
N SER A 67 -0.14 -16.91 15.60
CA SER A 67 -1.51 -16.86 16.10
C SER A 67 -2.35 -15.88 15.28
N SER A 68 -3.57 -16.31 14.95
CA SER A 68 -4.58 -15.38 14.39
C SER A 68 -4.99 -14.26 15.36
N ASN A 69 -4.54 -14.31 16.61
CA ASN A 69 -4.79 -13.33 17.66
C ASN A 69 -3.50 -12.66 18.11
N MET A 70 -2.53 -12.48 17.16
CA MET A 70 -1.26 -11.85 17.47
C MET A 70 -1.45 -10.39 17.90
N PRO A 71 -0.60 -9.85 18.80
CA PRO A 71 -0.62 -8.44 19.16
C PRO A 71 -0.18 -7.56 17.99
N GLU A 72 -0.62 -6.31 17.99
CA GLU A 72 -0.35 -5.38 16.86
C GLU A 72 1.15 -5.17 16.61
N TRP A 73 1.98 -5.11 17.65
CA TRP A 73 3.43 -4.96 17.49
C TRP A 73 4.07 -6.13 16.72
N GLN A 74 3.56 -7.35 16.92
CA GLN A 74 4.04 -8.54 16.20
C GLN A 74 3.58 -8.49 14.73
N ALA A 75 2.33 -8.10 14.50
CA ALA A 75 1.80 -7.90 13.14
C ALA A 75 2.55 -6.78 12.39
N ASP A 76 2.93 -5.69 13.07
CA ASP A 76 3.76 -4.63 12.50
C ASP A 76 5.14 -5.15 12.10
N SER A 77 5.79 -5.91 12.97
CA SER A 77 7.10 -6.51 12.69
C SER A 77 7.04 -7.46 11.49
N LEU A 78 5.99 -8.28 11.41
CA LEU A 78 5.78 -9.22 10.30
C LEU A 78 5.53 -8.48 8.98
N LEU A 79 4.65 -7.48 8.98
CA LEU A 79 4.42 -6.62 7.82
C LEU A 79 5.72 -5.99 7.31
N ARG A 80 6.56 -5.47 8.22
CA ARG A 80 7.84 -4.84 7.86
C ARG A 80 8.79 -5.85 7.21
N ALA A 81 8.87 -7.07 7.74
CA ALA A 81 9.67 -8.15 7.19
C ALA A 81 9.19 -8.52 5.78
N ASP A 82 7.89 -8.73 5.60
CA ASP A 82 7.30 -9.05 4.31
C ASP A 82 7.51 -7.94 3.27
N LEU A 83 7.29 -6.70 3.67
CA LEU A 83 7.46 -5.55 2.77
C LEU A 83 8.93 -5.34 2.40
N MET A 84 9.86 -5.58 3.35
CA MET A 84 11.30 -5.52 3.10
C MET A 84 11.74 -6.61 2.13
N GLU A 85 11.21 -7.83 2.27
CA GLU A 85 11.46 -8.92 1.33
C GLU A 85 11.03 -8.52 -0.09
N GLN A 86 9.86 -7.91 -0.25
CA GLN A 86 9.43 -7.40 -1.55
C GLN A 86 10.36 -6.28 -2.03
N PHE A 87 10.79 -5.37 -1.15
CA PHE A 87 11.72 -4.29 -1.51
C PHE A 87 13.06 -4.85 -2.01
N ASP A 88 13.61 -5.85 -1.36
CA ASP A 88 14.86 -6.51 -1.81
C ASP A 88 14.74 -7.17 -3.18
N ARG A 89 13.55 -7.70 -3.51
CA ARG A 89 13.27 -8.26 -4.85
C ARG A 89 13.27 -7.20 -5.95
N PHE A 90 12.85 -5.97 -5.63
CA PHE A 90 12.70 -4.89 -6.60
C PHE A 90 13.75 -3.79 -6.49
N LYS A 91 14.73 -3.88 -5.58
CA LYS A 91 15.73 -2.82 -5.36
C LYS A 91 16.56 -2.45 -6.60
N CYS A 92 16.72 -3.38 -7.54
CA CYS A 92 17.40 -3.12 -8.82
C CYS A 92 16.65 -2.10 -9.71
N TYR A 93 15.37 -1.85 -9.47
CA TYR A 93 14.55 -0.86 -10.19
C TYR A 93 14.66 0.55 -9.59
N GLY A 94 15.57 0.78 -8.65
CA GLY A 94 15.92 2.09 -8.13
C GLY A 94 14.73 2.84 -7.56
N LYS A 95 14.41 4.01 -8.12
CA LYS A 95 13.31 4.87 -7.64
C LYS A 95 11.91 4.22 -7.71
N ASP A 96 11.73 3.19 -8.52
CA ASP A 96 10.47 2.46 -8.65
C ASP A 96 10.35 1.27 -7.68
N ALA A 97 11.44 0.93 -6.98
CA ALA A 97 11.51 -0.25 -6.12
C ALA A 97 10.38 -0.29 -5.08
N LEU A 98 10.15 0.80 -4.36
CA LEU A 98 9.16 0.86 -3.29
C LEU A 98 7.72 0.79 -3.84
N LEU A 99 7.46 1.43 -4.98
CA LEU A 99 6.16 1.37 -5.65
C LEU A 99 5.85 -0.06 -6.14
N LEU A 100 6.83 -0.74 -6.72
CA LEU A 100 6.72 -2.14 -7.13
C LEU A 100 6.55 -3.09 -5.94
N SER A 101 7.21 -2.81 -4.82
CA SER A 101 7.10 -3.60 -3.59
C SER A 101 5.70 -3.53 -2.98
N LEU A 102 5.10 -2.34 -2.94
CA LEU A 102 3.70 -2.16 -2.51
C LEU A 102 2.72 -2.92 -3.39
N LEU A 103 2.93 -2.86 -4.70
CA LEU A 103 2.13 -3.63 -5.64
C LEU A 103 2.30 -5.13 -5.41
N ALA A 104 3.55 -5.61 -5.28
CA ALA A 104 3.87 -7.01 -5.07
C ALA A 104 3.31 -7.57 -3.77
N TYR A 105 3.34 -6.78 -2.70
CA TYR A 105 2.72 -7.14 -1.42
C TYR A 105 1.24 -7.52 -1.58
N ASN A 106 0.51 -6.80 -2.43
CA ASN A 106 -0.92 -7.04 -2.64
C ASN A 106 -1.23 -8.08 -3.71
N VAL A 107 -0.51 -8.09 -4.82
CA VAL A 107 -0.85 -8.96 -5.97
C VAL A 107 0.08 -10.14 -6.16
N GLY A 108 1.17 -10.22 -5.40
CA GLY A 108 2.26 -11.17 -5.55
C GLY A 108 3.29 -10.75 -6.60
N ALA A 109 4.58 -10.92 -6.28
CA ALA A 109 5.68 -10.54 -7.15
C ALA A 109 5.64 -11.26 -8.52
N GLY A 110 5.18 -12.51 -8.57
CA GLY A 110 5.05 -13.29 -9.80
C GLY A 110 4.17 -12.63 -10.86
N ARG A 111 3.13 -11.87 -10.46
CA ARG A 111 2.28 -11.14 -11.41
C ARG A 111 2.98 -9.96 -12.07
N ILE A 112 4.05 -9.48 -11.48
CA ILE A 112 4.85 -8.35 -11.98
C ILE A 112 6.04 -8.89 -12.78
N LEU A 113 6.82 -9.76 -12.16
CA LEU A 113 8.05 -10.32 -12.71
C LEU A 113 7.83 -11.37 -13.80
N GLY A 114 6.65 -11.98 -13.82
CA GLY A 114 6.37 -13.19 -14.58
C GLY A 114 6.80 -14.44 -13.81
N TYR A 115 6.20 -15.59 -14.16
CA TYR A 115 6.52 -16.87 -13.56
C TYR A 115 6.15 -18.02 -14.51
N GLY A 116 7.06 -18.94 -14.76
CA GLY A 116 6.86 -20.05 -15.67
C GLY A 116 6.50 -19.58 -17.09
N LYS A 117 5.29 -19.88 -17.56
CA LYS A 117 4.79 -19.42 -18.87
C LYS A 117 4.19 -18.02 -18.84
N GLN A 118 4.00 -17.42 -17.67
CA GLN A 118 3.46 -16.07 -17.54
C GLN A 118 4.57 -15.05 -17.81
N PRO A 119 4.43 -14.18 -18.83
CA PRO A 119 5.43 -13.17 -19.12
C PRO A 119 5.47 -12.07 -18.07
N LYS A 120 6.54 -11.30 -18.04
CA LYS A 120 6.63 -10.03 -17.30
C LYS A 120 5.45 -9.13 -17.62
N SER A 121 4.96 -8.42 -16.61
CA SER A 121 3.87 -7.45 -16.77
C SER A 121 4.25 -6.33 -17.75
N GLN A 122 3.26 -5.71 -18.38
CA GLN A 122 3.46 -4.52 -19.21
C GLN A 122 4.07 -3.36 -18.41
N LEU A 123 3.65 -3.21 -17.15
CA LEU A 123 4.23 -2.26 -16.19
C LEU A 123 5.75 -2.42 -16.11
N LEU A 124 6.21 -3.64 -15.84
CA LEU A 124 7.65 -3.89 -15.64
C LEU A 124 8.43 -3.66 -16.93
N ARG A 125 7.91 -4.07 -18.09
CA ARG A 125 8.53 -3.83 -19.38
C ARG A 125 8.72 -2.35 -19.69
N LYS A 126 7.74 -1.50 -19.34
CA LYS A 126 7.85 -0.04 -19.49
C LYS A 126 8.94 0.54 -18.57
N ILE A 127 8.97 0.11 -17.31
CA ILE A 127 10.00 0.55 -16.37
C ILE A 127 11.40 0.15 -16.88
N GLU A 128 11.57 -1.09 -17.35
CA GLU A 128 12.84 -1.60 -17.90
C GLU A 128 13.27 -0.87 -19.18
N SER A 129 12.34 -0.39 -19.99
CA SER A 129 12.64 0.43 -21.17
C SER A 129 12.88 1.91 -20.86
N GLY A 130 12.75 2.32 -19.60
CA GLY A 130 12.86 3.73 -19.19
C GLY A 130 11.63 4.58 -19.48
N ASP A 131 10.53 3.98 -19.96
CA ASP A 131 9.27 4.70 -20.19
C ASP A 131 8.63 5.05 -18.85
N ARG A 132 8.55 6.36 -18.55
CA ARG A 132 7.95 6.85 -17.31
C ARG A 132 6.43 6.97 -17.36
N ASN A 133 5.82 6.80 -18.53
CA ASN A 133 4.37 6.87 -18.70
C ASN A 133 3.70 5.49 -18.49
N TYR A 134 3.76 4.97 -17.26
CA TYR A 134 3.21 3.65 -16.90
C TYR A 134 2.05 3.70 -15.88
N ILE A 135 1.41 4.86 -15.71
CA ILE A 135 0.30 5.00 -14.77
C ILE A 135 -0.87 4.05 -15.11
N GLN A 136 -1.18 3.89 -16.38
CA GLN A 136 -2.30 3.03 -16.80
C GLN A 136 -2.02 1.56 -16.51
N GLU A 137 -0.77 1.12 -16.73
CA GLU A 137 -0.33 -0.23 -16.44
C GLU A 137 -0.34 -0.51 -14.93
N TYR A 138 0.06 0.47 -14.10
CA TYR A 138 -0.05 0.36 -12.64
C TYR A 138 -1.50 0.28 -12.18
N LEU A 139 -2.36 1.16 -12.68
CA LEU A 139 -3.79 1.19 -12.34
C LEU A 139 -4.55 -0.06 -12.83
N SER A 140 -4.05 -0.77 -13.84
CA SER A 140 -4.66 -2.00 -14.34
C SER A 140 -4.67 -3.15 -13.32
N PHE A 141 -3.82 -3.11 -12.28
CA PHE A 141 -3.82 -4.08 -11.17
C PHE A 141 -4.99 -3.87 -10.19
N CYS A 142 -6.16 -3.60 -10.69
CA CYS A 142 -7.40 -3.40 -9.93
C CYS A 142 -8.47 -4.48 -10.17
N HIS A 143 -8.11 -5.59 -10.85
CA HIS A 143 -9.05 -6.66 -11.18
C HIS A 143 -8.91 -7.85 -10.23
N TYR A 144 -10.06 -8.41 -9.85
CA TYR A 144 -10.15 -9.69 -9.16
C TYR A 144 -11.23 -10.55 -9.83
N LYS A 145 -10.90 -11.78 -10.25
CA LYS A 145 -11.79 -12.69 -10.98
C LYS A 145 -12.47 -12.00 -12.19
N GLY A 146 -11.68 -11.21 -12.95
CA GLY A 146 -12.16 -10.49 -14.13
C GLY A 146 -12.98 -9.23 -13.87
N LYS A 147 -13.28 -8.89 -12.60
CA LYS A 147 -14.06 -7.70 -12.23
C LYS A 147 -13.18 -6.61 -11.63
N ILE A 148 -13.45 -5.36 -11.97
CA ILE A 148 -12.81 -4.21 -11.35
C ILE A 148 -13.34 -4.03 -9.92
N LEU A 149 -12.46 -3.99 -8.93
CA LEU A 149 -12.81 -3.71 -7.55
C LEU A 149 -12.52 -2.24 -7.21
N ARG A 150 -13.55 -1.49 -6.81
CA ARG A 150 -13.43 -0.06 -6.44
C ARG A 150 -12.37 0.19 -5.34
N GLY A 151 -12.24 -0.73 -4.38
CA GLY A 151 -11.22 -0.67 -3.34
C GLY A 151 -9.80 -0.72 -3.90
N LEU A 152 -9.54 -1.63 -4.86
CA LEU A 152 -8.25 -1.74 -5.53
C LEU A 152 -7.94 -0.52 -6.40
N VAL A 153 -8.96 0.06 -7.07
CA VAL A 153 -8.77 1.32 -7.83
C VAL A 153 -8.32 2.44 -6.90
N LYS A 154 -8.98 2.61 -5.75
CA LYS A 154 -8.57 3.61 -4.74
C LYS A 154 -7.15 3.37 -4.25
N ARG A 155 -6.81 2.12 -3.95
CA ARG A 155 -5.48 1.71 -3.50
C ARG A 155 -4.41 2.04 -4.54
N ARG A 156 -4.57 1.59 -5.79
CA ARG A 156 -3.61 1.87 -6.88
C ARG A 156 -3.37 3.36 -7.09
N ARG A 157 -4.44 4.17 -7.07
CA ARG A 157 -4.31 5.63 -7.18
C ARG A 157 -3.54 6.25 -6.03
N ALA A 158 -3.82 5.83 -4.79
CA ALA A 158 -3.11 6.33 -3.61
C ALA A 158 -1.63 5.92 -3.65
N GLU A 159 -1.32 4.65 -3.88
CA GLU A 159 0.05 4.15 -3.97
C GLU A 159 0.83 4.90 -5.05
N PHE A 160 0.26 5.03 -6.26
CA PHE A 160 0.92 5.76 -7.35
C PHE A 160 1.18 7.22 -7.00
N SER A 161 0.18 7.92 -6.46
CA SER A 161 0.30 9.32 -6.04
C SER A 161 1.35 9.55 -4.95
N LEU A 162 1.55 8.58 -4.06
CA LEU A 162 2.45 8.72 -2.91
C LEU A 162 3.90 8.28 -3.19
N PHE A 163 4.10 7.36 -4.12
CA PHE A 163 5.40 6.69 -4.30
C PHE A 163 5.95 6.75 -5.71
N TYR A 164 5.20 7.25 -6.68
CA TYR A 164 5.74 7.50 -8.02
C TYR A 164 6.68 8.70 -7.97
N ILE A 165 7.90 8.49 -8.48
CA ILE A 165 8.96 9.53 -8.58
C ILE A 165 9.28 9.74 -10.06
N LEU A 166 9.16 10.97 -10.53
CA LEU A 166 9.49 11.36 -11.92
C LEU A 166 10.98 11.20 -12.25
#